data_3f9406205a1a686e8d3a3ac3f7957a8c
#
_entry.id   3f9406205a1a686e8d3a3ac3f7957a8c
#
_cell.length_a   1.000
_cell.length_b   1.000
_cell.length_c   1.000
_cell.angle_alpha   90.00
_cell.angle_beta   90.00
_cell.angle_gamma   90.00
#
_symmetry.space_group_name_H-M   'P 1'
#
loop_
_entity.id
_entity.type
_entity.pdbx_description
1 polymer ?
#
loop_
_entity_poly.entity_id
_entity_poly.type
_entity_poly.pdbx_seq_one_letter_code
_entity_poly.pdbx_strand_id
1 'polypeptide(L)'
;MAKTFDLRKQLKLHDKGLLQRLFADQKEMEGIDWGALKKHDVEPIAAAWEAMLEARRRHFQVILLDVNELSDPRGQKVLIEELEWMSPEKLPAFQACASPADKALWAYLEARPAFDAAAIFARAEAMRGGNYSNRWNGMPKKAISVNETMIMALQDAVREYYWKKELRGQVCRVHHYTRAGGAEFFFAYLPDWPDKLLVFDEDGNLTPREESYTFNNVFVYVPSDGAIELIAKGGKPVQKQLRKAFCQTVLGIEVEDAEPDKPSYQLDHLLAPDFAFTTEPSDRIADVRLRRIRLMPKIKVKAIEHLEPKFTELATRSEVMDAIHRELTAHGLNRSQVRVSQVSI
;
A
#
# COMPACT_ATOMS: atom_id res chain seq x y z
N MET A 1 -5.74 11.31 -5.77
CA MET A 1 -5.41 12.72 -5.49
C MET A 1 -4.01 12.99 -6.02
N ALA A 2 -3.77 14.13 -6.68
CA ALA A 2 -2.43 14.52 -7.08
C ALA A 2 -1.57 14.71 -5.81
N LYS A 3 -0.38 14.09 -5.78
CA LYS A 3 0.57 14.30 -4.67
C LYS A 3 1.04 15.75 -4.76
N THR A 4 0.77 16.56 -3.75
CA THR A 4 1.33 17.91 -3.63
C THR A 4 2.77 17.79 -3.14
N PHE A 5 3.70 18.32 -3.90
CA PHE A 5 5.11 18.41 -3.52
C PHE A 5 5.43 19.83 -3.08
N ASP A 6 5.85 20.00 -1.84
CA ASP A 6 6.35 21.25 -1.28
C ASP A 6 7.83 21.05 -0.93
N LEU A 7 8.71 21.60 -1.76
CA LEU A 7 10.15 21.46 -1.61
C LEU A 7 10.64 21.93 -0.24
N ARG A 8 10.24 23.15 0.19
CA ARG A 8 10.71 23.71 1.45
C ARG A 8 10.27 22.92 2.64
N LYS A 9 9.06 22.36 2.58
CA LYS A 9 8.56 21.44 3.61
C LYS A 9 9.37 20.14 3.65
N GLN A 10 9.66 19.56 2.49
CA GLN A 10 10.46 18.33 2.40
C GLN A 10 11.89 18.57 2.94
N LEU A 11 12.58 19.62 2.50
CA LEU A 11 13.92 19.94 2.97
C LEU A 11 14.03 20.16 4.48
N LYS A 12 12.95 20.66 5.14
CA LYS A 12 12.90 20.86 6.59
C LYS A 12 12.80 19.58 7.40
N LEU A 13 12.38 18.48 6.77
CA LEU A 13 12.23 17.17 7.43
C LEU A 13 13.56 16.46 7.65
N HIS A 14 14.62 16.85 6.90
CA HIS A 14 15.86 16.11 6.82
C HIS A 14 17.02 16.81 7.51
N ASP A 15 17.93 15.97 8.02
CA ASP A 15 19.25 16.42 8.48
C ASP A 15 20.07 17.03 7.33
N LYS A 16 20.82 18.11 7.62
CA LYS A 16 21.57 18.84 6.60
C LYS A 16 22.74 18.04 6.03
N GLY A 17 23.36 17.19 6.84
CA GLY A 17 24.42 16.30 6.37
C GLY A 17 23.89 15.23 5.39
N LEU A 18 22.67 14.73 5.61
CA LEU A 18 22.04 13.81 4.66
C LEU A 18 21.66 14.53 3.34
N LEU A 19 21.14 15.76 3.42
CA LEU A 19 20.85 16.56 2.22
C LEU A 19 22.12 16.92 1.47
N GLN A 20 23.21 17.29 2.16
CA GLN A 20 24.51 17.53 1.55
C GLN A 20 24.99 16.32 0.76
N ARG A 21 24.84 15.13 1.31
CA ARG A 21 25.20 13.87 0.64
C ARG A 21 24.28 13.54 -0.54
N LEU A 22 22.98 13.80 -0.42
CA LEU A 22 22.05 13.63 -1.52
C LEU A 22 22.40 14.48 -2.73
N PHE A 23 22.87 15.71 -2.50
CA PHE A 23 23.16 16.69 -3.53
C PHE A 23 24.67 16.84 -3.84
N ALA A 24 25.52 15.91 -3.36
CA ALA A 24 26.98 16.05 -3.43
C ALA A 24 27.52 16.29 -4.85
N ASP A 25 26.88 15.70 -5.86
CA ASP A 25 27.30 15.81 -7.26
C ASP A 25 26.65 16.98 -8.03
N GLN A 26 25.96 17.90 -7.33
CA GLN A 26 25.25 19.02 -7.96
C GLN A 26 26.06 20.32 -7.83
N LYS A 27 26.49 20.86 -8.97
CA LYS A 27 27.28 22.09 -9.04
C LYS A 27 26.58 23.29 -8.39
N GLU A 28 25.28 23.37 -8.55
CA GLU A 28 24.46 24.45 -7.98
C GLU A 28 24.48 24.44 -6.43
N MET A 29 24.88 23.35 -5.81
CA MET A 29 24.97 23.18 -4.36
C MET A 29 26.38 23.43 -3.80
N GLU A 30 27.42 23.58 -4.64
CA GLU A 30 28.81 23.75 -4.21
C GLU A 30 29.06 25.00 -3.36
N GLY A 31 28.26 26.05 -3.58
CA GLY A 31 28.37 27.32 -2.83
C GLY A 31 27.68 27.37 -1.48
N ILE A 32 27.05 26.26 -1.04
CA ILE A 32 26.30 26.23 0.19
C ILE A 32 27.24 25.89 1.37
N ASP A 33 27.29 26.77 2.36
CA ASP A 33 27.93 26.44 3.65
C ASP A 33 26.99 25.59 4.49
N TRP A 34 27.03 24.28 4.29
CA TRP A 34 26.19 23.32 4.98
C TRP A 34 26.37 23.34 6.51
N GLY A 35 27.59 23.69 6.98
CA GLY A 35 27.90 23.76 8.42
C GLY A 35 27.26 24.96 9.12
N ALA A 36 27.02 26.05 8.39
CA ALA A 36 26.39 27.25 8.91
C ALA A 36 24.84 27.17 8.91
N LEU A 37 24.25 26.22 8.16
CA LEU A 37 22.79 26.12 8.05
C LEU A 37 22.13 25.64 9.35
N LYS A 38 21.19 26.42 9.86
CA LYS A 38 20.32 25.99 10.96
C LYS A 38 19.30 24.95 10.47
N LYS A 39 18.74 24.17 11.38
CA LYS A 39 17.81 23.06 11.09
C LYS A 39 16.68 23.43 10.09
N HIS A 40 16.12 24.62 10.24
CA HIS A 40 14.98 25.06 9.41
C HIS A 40 15.36 26.05 8.31
N ASP A 41 16.64 26.37 8.20
CA ASP A 41 17.16 27.25 7.13
C ASP A 41 17.36 26.40 5.87
N VAL A 42 16.42 26.52 4.93
CA VAL A 42 16.40 25.78 3.67
C VAL A 42 16.46 26.68 2.44
N GLU A 43 16.45 28.00 2.63
CA GLU A 43 16.41 28.96 1.50
C GLU A 43 17.65 28.86 0.60
N PRO A 44 18.89 28.70 1.11
CA PRO A 44 20.04 28.51 0.23
C PRO A 44 19.93 27.25 -0.63
N ILE A 45 19.39 26.15 -0.06
CA ILE A 45 19.16 24.89 -0.79
C ILE A 45 18.04 25.06 -1.82
N ALA A 46 16.96 25.75 -1.44
CA ALA A 46 15.84 26.00 -2.36
C ALA A 46 16.25 26.89 -3.53
N ALA A 47 17.05 27.93 -3.29
CA ALA A 47 17.58 28.78 -4.36
C ALA A 47 18.50 28.00 -5.32
N ALA A 48 19.39 27.16 -4.77
CA ALA A 48 20.24 26.29 -5.58
C ALA A 48 19.41 25.26 -6.38
N TRP A 49 18.37 24.72 -5.77
CA TRP A 49 17.41 23.84 -6.47
C TRP A 49 16.73 24.54 -7.64
N GLU A 50 16.27 25.78 -7.47
CA GLU A 50 15.64 26.56 -8.53
C GLU A 50 16.59 26.80 -9.72
N ALA A 51 17.89 26.89 -9.46
CA ALA A 51 18.93 27.04 -10.48
C ALA A 51 19.28 25.75 -11.25
N MET A 52 18.89 24.59 -10.73
CA MET A 52 19.13 23.31 -11.41
C MET A 52 18.33 23.19 -12.70
N LEU A 53 18.85 22.40 -13.64
CA LEU A 53 18.11 21.95 -14.82
C LEU A 53 16.84 21.20 -14.41
N GLU A 54 15.75 21.38 -15.15
CA GLU A 54 14.46 20.78 -14.85
C GLU A 54 14.52 19.25 -14.73
N ALA A 55 15.26 18.58 -15.61
CA ALA A 55 15.42 17.12 -15.54
C ALA A 55 16.07 16.67 -14.23
N ARG A 56 17.03 17.44 -13.68
CA ARG A 56 17.66 17.19 -12.39
C ARG A 56 16.69 17.42 -11.24
N ARG A 57 15.93 18.51 -11.27
CA ARG A 57 14.89 18.79 -10.28
C ARG A 57 13.87 17.66 -10.23
N ARG A 58 13.38 17.21 -11.38
CA ARG A 58 12.43 16.08 -11.47
C ARG A 58 13.02 14.80 -10.87
N HIS A 59 14.28 14.51 -11.14
CA HIS A 59 14.94 13.33 -10.58
C HIS A 59 14.95 13.36 -9.04
N PHE A 60 15.42 14.43 -8.43
CA PHE A 60 15.43 14.57 -6.97
C PHE A 60 14.03 14.67 -6.36
N GLN A 61 13.08 15.25 -7.09
CA GLN A 61 11.69 15.28 -6.67
C GLN A 61 11.12 13.87 -6.50
N VAL A 62 11.39 12.97 -7.44
CA VAL A 62 10.97 11.56 -7.35
C VAL A 62 11.61 10.89 -6.13
N ILE A 63 12.91 11.08 -5.91
CA ILE A 63 13.61 10.54 -4.74
C ILE A 63 12.97 11.02 -3.43
N LEU A 64 12.76 12.34 -3.30
CA LEU A 64 12.17 12.90 -2.09
C LEU A 64 10.72 12.47 -1.86
N LEU A 65 9.97 12.20 -2.94
CA LEU A 65 8.63 11.62 -2.84
C LEU A 65 8.67 10.17 -2.32
N ASP A 66 9.59 9.35 -2.81
CA ASP A 66 9.76 7.96 -2.35
C ASP A 66 10.26 7.93 -0.89
N VAL A 67 11.21 8.79 -0.54
CA VAL A 67 11.67 8.99 0.86
C VAL A 67 10.50 9.38 1.77
N ASN A 68 9.66 10.31 1.33
CA ASN A 68 8.48 10.72 2.11
C ASN A 68 7.45 9.59 2.26
N GLU A 69 7.26 8.77 1.23
CA GLU A 69 6.37 7.60 1.27
C GLU A 69 6.88 6.55 2.28
N LEU A 70 8.19 6.32 2.34
CA LEU A 70 8.81 5.41 3.30
C LEU A 70 8.98 6.00 4.71
N SER A 71 8.66 7.28 4.91
CA SER A 71 8.73 7.95 6.22
C SER A 71 7.47 7.76 7.07
N ASP A 72 6.37 7.25 6.50
CA ASP A 72 5.18 6.93 7.26
C ASP A 72 5.35 5.62 8.07
N PRO A 73 4.47 5.32 9.06
CA PRO A 73 4.61 4.12 9.88
C PRO A 73 4.61 2.81 9.09
N ARG A 74 3.88 2.73 7.96
CA ARG A 74 3.84 1.56 7.09
C ARG A 74 5.12 1.42 6.29
N GLY A 75 5.58 2.51 5.68
CA GLY A 75 6.82 2.55 4.94
C GLY A 75 8.03 2.23 5.83
N GLN A 76 8.06 2.77 7.06
CA GLN A 76 9.11 2.46 8.04
C GLN A 76 9.14 0.98 8.41
N LYS A 77 7.98 0.36 8.61
CA LYS A 77 7.90 -1.07 8.90
C LYS A 77 8.51 -1.90 7.78
N VAL A 78 8.09 -1.65 6.54
CA VAL A 78 8.60 -2.38 5.36
C VAL A 78 10.10 -2.13 5.20
N LEU A 79 10.56 -0.91 5.38
CA LEU A 79 11.98 -0.55 5.27
C LEU A 79 12.85 -1.26 6.31
N ILE A 80 12.38 -1.38 7.55
CA ILE A 80 13.07 -2.15 8.59
C ILE A 80 13.17 -3.63 8.20
N GLU A 81 12.05 -4.24 7.77
CA GLU A 81 12.00 -5.64 7.36
C GLU A 81 12.99 -5.93 6.22
N GLU A 82 13.06 -5.07 5.21
CA GLU A 82 13.98 -5.24 4.08
C GLU A 82 15.45 -4.98 4.47
N LEU A 83 15.70 -4.04 5.38
CA LEU A 83 17.05 -3.83 5.94
C LEU A 83 17.53 -5.03 6.76
N GLU A 84 16.69 -5.58 7.63
CA GLU A 84 16.99 -6.77 8.42
C GLU A 84 17.30 -7.99 7.53
N TRP A 85 16.63 -8.07 6.39
CA TRP A 85 16.83 -9.16 5.43
C TRP A 85 18.07 -8.98 4.55
N MET A 86 18.25 -7.77 3.97
CA MET A 86 19.28 -7.55 2.95
C MET A 86 20.60 -6.99 3.50
N SER A 87 20.57 -6.27 4.60
CA SER A 87 21.72 -5.52 5.13
C SER A 87 21.62 -5.35 6.65
N PRO A 88 21.54 -6.45 7.42
CA PRO A 88 21.34 -6.41 8.87
C PRO A 88 22.45 -5.65 9.60
N GLU A 89 23.67 -5.63 9.06
CA GLU A 89 24.81 -4.88 9.60
C GLU A 89 24.60 -3.35 9.58
N LYS A 90 23.70 -2.87 8.74
CA LYS A 90 23.38 -1.43 8.61
C LYS A 90 22.27 -0.96 9.55
N LEU A 91 21.56 -1.90 10.17
CA LEU A 91 20.41 -1.59 11.03
C LEU A 91 20.77 -0.68 12.23
N PRO A 92 21.91 -0.83 12.94
CA PRO A 92 22.25 0.07 14.02
C PRO A 92 22.42 1.54 13.57
N ALA A 93 23.08 1.76 12.42
CA ALA A 93 23.25 3.11 11.88
C ALA A 93 21.93 3.71 11.40
N PHE A 94 21.06 2.91 10.79
CA PHE A 94 19.69 3.31 10.44
C PHE A 94 18.89 3.71 11.68
N GLN A 95 18.93 2.93 12.75
CA GLN A 95 18.22 3.20 14.00
C GLN A 95 18.71 4.47 14.71
N ALA A 96 20.00 4.82 14.54
CA ALA A 96 20.59 6.02 15.09
C ALA A 96 20.10 7.32 14.42
N CYS A 97 19.46 7.25 13.25
CA CYS A 97 18.89 8.42 12.59
C CYS A 97 17.76 9.02 13.43
N ALA A 98 17.73 10.36 13.51
CA ALA A 98 16.88 11.10 14.46
C ALA A 98 15.38 11.05 14.14
N SER A 99 15.00 10.91 12.86
CA SER A 99 13.61 10.97 12.43
C SER A 99 13.28 9.87 11.41
N PRO A 100 12.01 9.50 11.23
CA PRO A 100 11.60 8.59 10.16
C PRO A 100 12.00 9.08 8.76
N ALA A 101 11.98 10.40 8.52
CA ALA A 101 12.39 10.99 7.26
C ALA A 101 13.91 10.83 7.04
N ASP A 102 14.72 11.08 8.09
CA ASP A 102 16.16 10.85 8.02
C ASP A 102 16.51 9.37 7.82
N LYS A 103 15.78 8.47 8.48
CA LYS A 103 15.92 7.02 8.28
C LYS A 103 15.69 6.62 6.84
N ALA A 104 14.62 7.11 6.21
CA ALA A 104 14.31 6.80 4.83
C ALA A 104 15.36 7.39 3.85
N LEU A 105 15.78 8.65 4.07
CA LEU A 105 16.83 9.26 3.25
C LEU A 105 18.19 8.58 3.44
N TRP A 106 18.54 8.22 4.68
CA TRP A 106 19.76 7.47 4.97
C TRP A 106 19.75 6.11 4.26
N ALA A 107 18.62 5.38 4.28
CA ALA A 107 18.49 4.11 3.59
C ALA A 107 18.62 4.25 2.07
N TYR A 108 18.10 5.32 1.48
CA TYR A 108 18.33 5.65 0.08
C TYR A 108 19.83 5.81 -0.24
N LEU A 109 20.58 6.47 0.64
CA LEU A 109 22.01 6.75 0.44
C LEU A 109 22.91 5.55 0.72
N GLU A 110 22.60 4.76 1.75
CA GLU A 110 23.50 3.73 2.28
C GLU A 110 23.04 2.30 2.00
N ALA A 111 21.75 2.08 1.81
CA ALA A 111 21.16 0.76 1.67
C ALA A 111 20.19 0.70 0.48
N ARG A 112 20.65 1.18 -0.66
CA ARG A 112 19.83 1.39 -1.86
C ARG A 112 19.00 0.16 -2.27
N PRO A 113 19.52 -1.08 -2.29
CA PRO A 113 18.70 -2.25 -2.64
C PRO A 113 17.53 -2.46 -1.69
N ALA A 114 17.74 -2.31 -0.38
CA ALA A 114 16.67 -2.43 0.62
C ALA A 114 15.64 -1.28 0.50
N PHE A 115 16.11 -0.06 0.22
CA PHE A 115 15.24 1.08 -0.03
C PHE A 115 14.34 0.87 -1.26
N ASP A 116 14.92 0.44 -2.38
CA ASP A 116 14.17 0.22 -3.63
C ASP A 116 13.14 -0.91 -3.46
N ALA A 117 13.51 -2.01 -2.80
CA ALA A 117 12.59 -3.09 -2.45
C ALA A 117 11.46 -2.59 -1.54
N ALA A 118 11.79 -1.84 -0.49
CA ALA A 118 10.81 -1.28 0.43
C ALA A 118 9.83 -0.33 -0.28
N ALA A 119 10.28 0.49 -1.22
CA ALA A 119 9.41 1.38 -1.99
C ALA A 119 8.39 0.60 -2.85
N ILE A 120 8.82 -0.53 -3.45
CA ILE A 120 7.93 -1.41 -4.21
C ILE A 120 6.89 -2.05 -3.29
N PHE A 121 7.32 -2.61 -2.16
CA PHE A 121 6.44 -3.31 -1.23
C PHE A 121 5.50 -2.35 -0.48
N ALA A 122 5.94 -1.16 -0.09
CA ALA A 122 5.08 -0.17 0.54
C ALA A 122 3.90 0.22 -0.38
N ARG A 123 4.15 0.37 -1.68
CA ARG A 123 3.08 0.61 -2.68
C ARG A 123 2.13 -0.57 -2.81
N ALA A 124 2.64 -1.80 -2.81
CA ALA A 124 1.80 -3.00 -2.82
C ALA A 124 0.95 -3.10 -1.54
N GLU A 125 1.56 -2.86 -0.37
CA GLU A 125 0.86 -2.85 0.93
C GLU A 125 -0.24 -1.78 0.98
N ALA A 126 -0.01 -0.60 0.40
CA ALA A 126 -1.03 0.46 0.33
C ALA A 126 -2.26 0.06 -0.51
N MET A 127 -2.10 -0.88 -1.44
CA MET A 127 -3.20 -1.42 -2.25
C MET A 127 -3.90 -2.61 -1.58
N ARG A 128 -3.27 -3.26 -0.59
CA ARG A 128 -3.84 -4.40 0.14
C ARG A 128 -5.02 -3.96 1.01
N GLY A 129 -6.01 -4.83 1.12
CA GLY A 129 -7.24 -4.52 1.86
C GLY A 129 -8.17 -3.51 1.20
N GLY A 130 -7.80 -2.96 0.04
CA GLY A 130 -8.68 -2.10 -0.77
C GLY A 130 -9.67 -2.92 -1.61
N ASN A 131 -10.56 -2.21 -2.30
CA ASN A 131 -11.62 -2.82 -3.12
C ASN A 131 -11.12 -3.75 -4.26
N TYR A 132 -9.83 -3.68 -4.59
CA TYR A 132 -9.21 -4.47 -5.65
C TYR A 132 -8.36 -5.63 -5.13
N SER A 133 -8.23 -5.77 -3.81
CA SER A 133 -7.46 -6.83 -3.16
C SER A 133 -8.40 -7.92 -2.65
N ASN A 134 -8.11 -9.17 -3.03
CA ASN A 134 -8.82 -10.34 -2.54
C ASN A 134 -7.82 -11.43 -2.17
N ARG A 135 -8.16 -12.20 -1.13
CA ARG A 135 -7.33 -13.29 -0.60
C ARG A 135 -8.09 -14.61 -0.68
N TRP A 136 -7.34 -15.67 -0.95
CA TRP A 136 -7.80 -17.07 -0.90
C TRP A 136 -6.78 -17.89 -0.12
N ASN A 137 -7.28 -18.64 0.87
CA ASN A 137 -6.51 -19.61 1.64
C ASN A 137 -6.63 -21.02 1.02
N GLY A 138 -6.03 -22.02 1.67
CA GLY A 138 -6.12 -23.41 1.22
C GLY A 138 -5.17 -23.76 0.08
N MET A 139 -4.18 -22.91 -0.21
CA MET A 139 -3.10 -23.22 -1.12
C MET A 139 -2.05 -24.10 -0.44
N PRO A 140 -1.19 -24.82 -1.21
CA PRO A 140 -0.10 -25.59 -0.63
C PRO A 140 0.79 -24.71 0.28
N LYS A 141 1.15 -25.23 1.46
CA LYS A 141 2.08 -24.57 2.38
C LYS A 141 3.52 -25.00 2.07
N LYS A 142 4.06 -24.56 0.96
CA LYS A 142 5.44 -24.90 0.56
C LYS A 142 6.11 -23.72 -0.12
N ALA A 143 7.40 -23.55 0.14
CA ALA A 143 8.21 -22.61 -0.63
C ALA A 143 8.22 -23.02 -2.12
N ILE A 144 8.28 -22.04 -3.00
CA ILE A 144 8.39 -22.23 -4.44
C ILE A 144 9.77 -21.79 -4.91
N SER A 145 10.30 -22.51 -5.88
CA SER A 145 11.56 -22.13 -6.55
C SER A 145 11.18 -21.45 -7.86
N VAL A 146 11.17 -20.12 -7.84
CA VAL A 146 10.79 -19.33 -9.02
C VAL A 146 11.91 -19.39 -10.06
N ASN A 147 11.55 -19.67 -11.29
CA ASN A 147 12.46 -19.72 -12.44
C ASN A 147 11.89 -18.96 -13.64
N GLU A 148 12.70 -18.74 -14.64
CA GLU A 148 12.34 -17.98 -15.84
C GLU A 148 11.16 -18.60 -16.61
N THR A 149 11.11 -19.91 -16.71
CA THR A 149 9.99 -20.62 -17.40
C THR A 149 8.65 -20.33 -16.70
N MET A 150 8.64 -20.35 -15.39
CA MET A 150 7.45 -20.04 -14.56
C MET A 150 7.01 -18.57 -14.76
N ILE A 151 7.98 -17.65 -14.76
CA ILE A 151 7.73 -16.22 -15.02
C ILE A 151 7.14 -16.02 -16.41
N MET A 152 7.73 -16.64 -17.44
CA MET A 152 7.22 -16.56 -18.81
C MET A 152 5.82 -17.16 -18.94
N ALA A 153 5.55 -18.31 -18.33
CA ALA A 153 4.23 -18.92 -18.35
C ALA A 153 3.15 -18.02 -17.71
N LEU A 154 3.50 -17.36 -16.59
CA LEU A 154 2.60 -16.39 -15.95
C LEU A 154 2.38 -15.15 -16.85
N GLN A 155 3.44 -14.62 -17.47
CA GLN A 155 3.35 -13.51 -18.43
C GLN A 155 2.37 -13.84 -19.56
N ASP A 156 2.54 -15.01 -20.16
CA ASP A 156 1.71 -15.44 -21.28
C ASP A 156 0.25 -15.63 -20.88
N ALA A 157 0.00 -16.27 -19.73
CA ALA A 157 -1.35 -16.48 -19.24
C ALA A 157 -2.09 -15.16 -18.91
N VAL A 158 -1.40 -14.21 -18.28
CA VAL A 158 -1.96 -12.88 -17.98
C VAL A 158 -2.19 -12.08 -19.24
N ARG A 159 -1.22 -12.07 -20.17
CA ARG A 159 -1.35 -11.42 -21.47
C ARG A 159 -2.54 -11.97 -22.26
N GLU A 160 -2.65 -13.29 -22.37
CA GLU A 160 -3.72 -13.96 -23.12
C GLU A 160 -5.10 -13.62 -22.55
N TYR A 161 -5.23 -13.56 -21.21
CA TYR A 161 -6.47 -13.17 -20.57
C TYR A 161 -6.91 -11.76 -20.99
N TYR A 162 -6.04 -10.74 -20.86
CA TYR A 162 -6.41 -9.37 -21.19
C TYR A 162 -6.59 -9.15 -22.68
N TRP A 163 -5.79 -9.79 -23.52
CA TRP A 163 -5.93 -9.72 -24.97
C TRP A 163 -7.27 -10.27 -25.43
N LYS A 164 -7.65 -11.45 -24.97
CA LYS A 164 -8.92 -12.08 -25.37
C LYS A 164 -10.16 -11.35 -24.87
N LYS A 165 -10.08 -10.71 -23.69
CA LYS A 165 -11.23 -10.09 -23.04
C LYS A 165 -11.38 -8.61 -23.34
N GLU A 166 -10.27 -7.88 -23.45
CA GLU A 166 -10.29 -6.43 -23.45
C GLU A 166 -9.50 -5.83 -24.62
N LEU A 167 -8.87 -6.66 -25.46
CA LEU A 167 -8.02 -6.25 -26.57
C LEU A 167 -6.90 -5.28 -26.16
N ARG A 168 -6.41 -5.40 -24.91
CA ARG A 168 -5.25 -4.68 -24.38
C ARG A 168 -4.24 -5.67 -23.81
N GLY A 169 -3.08 -5.18 -23.40
CA GLY A 169 -2.07 -6.04 -22.80
C GLY A 169 -1.34 -6.92 -23.79
N GLN A 170 -1.03 -6.44 -25.00
CA GLN A 170 -0.26 -7.17 -26.01
C GLN A 170 1.09 -7.67 -25.51
N VAL A 171 1.65 -6.97 -24.53
CA VAL A 171 2.89 -7.33 -23.85
C VAL A 171 2.60 -7.42 -22.36
N CYS A 172 3.19 -8.43 -21.70
CA CYS A 172 3.19 -8.53 -20.25
C CYS A 172 4.63 -8.69 -19.77
N ARG A 173 5.00 -8.03 -18.68
CA ARG A 173 6.28 -8.24 -17.98
C ARG A 173 5.97 -8.55 -16.54
N VAL A 174 6.51 -9.64 -16.03
CA VAL A 174 6.38 -10.03 -14.63
C VAL A 174 7.72 -9.83 -13.95
N HIS A 175 7.71 -9.03 -12.89
CA HIS A 175 8.84 -8.91 -11.96
C HIS A 175 8.51 -9.70 -10.70
N HIS A 176 9.45 -10.50 -10.27
CA HIS A 176 9.34 -11.32 -9.06
C HIS A 176 10.27 -10.79 -7.99
N TYR A 177 9.77 -10.78 -6.75
CA TYR A 177 10.53 -10.41 -5.57
C TYR A 177 10.12 -11.30 -4.41
N THR A 178 11.12 -11.78 -3.66
CA THR A 178 10.91 -12.45 -2.37
C THR A 178 11.03 -11.40 -1.27
N ARG A 179 10.01 -11.24 -0.46
CA ARG A 179 10.02 -10.32 0.67
C ARG A 179 10.61 -10.99 1.92
N ALA A 180 11.14 -10.18 2.84
CA ALA A 180 11.41 -10.61 4.20
C ALA A 180 10.23 -11.40 4.78
N GLY A 181 10.49 -12.58 5.37
CA GLY A 181 9.42 -13.50 5.81
C GLY A 181 8.93 -14.51 4.77
N GLY A 182 9.50 -14.51 3.55
CA GLY A 182 9.29 -15.54 2.54
C GLY A 182 8.00 -15.42 1.73
N ALA A 183 7.34 -14.27 1.75
CA ALA A 183 6.23 -14.00 0.84
C ALA A 183 6.76 -13.67 -0.56
N GLU A 184 6.14 -14.27 -1.58
CA GLU A 184 6.54 -14.14 -2.97
C GLU A 184 5.61 -13.17 -3.71
N PHE A 185 6.17 -12.10 -4.24
CA PHE A 185 5.45 -11.06 -4.96
C PHE A 185 5.72 -11.12 -6.44
N PHE A 186 4.67 -11.12 -7.25
CA PHE A 186 4.75 -11.09 -8.71
C PHE A 186 3.98 -9.86 -9.20
N PHE A 187 4.70 -8.92 -9.79
CA PHE A 187 4.13 -7.71 -10.38
C PHE A 187 4.01 -7.89 -11.89
N ALA A 188 2.81 -8.10 -12.39
CA ALA A 188 2.53 -8.21 -13.81
C ALA A 188 2.15 -6.84 -14.38
N TYR A 189 3.02 -6.27 -15.20
CA TYR A 189 2.85 -4.98 -15.87
C TYR A 189 2.37 -5.18 -17.31
N LEU A 190 1.32 -4.47 -17.68
CA LEU A 190 0.74 -4.51 -19.03
C LEU A 190 0.47 -3.08 -19.52
N PRO A 191 0.57 -2.81 -20.83
CA PRO A 191 0.13 -1.54 -21.39
C PRO A 191 -1.39 -1.41 -21.23
N ASP A 192 -1.83 -0.25 -20.80
CA ASP A 192 -3.24 0.16 -20.80
C ASP A 192 -3.63 0.70 -22.18
N TRP A 193 -4.91 1.04 -22.35
CA TRP A 193 -5.35 1.72 -23.58
C TRP A 193 -4.59 3.05 -23.74
N PRO A 194 -4.32 3.46 -24.99
CA PRO A 194 -3.75 4.77 -25.25
C PRO A 194 -4.63 5.88 -24.68
N ASP A 195 -4.00 6.83 -24.00
CA ASP A 195 -4.65 8.04 -23.52
C ASP A 195 -4.02 9.27 -24.19
N LYS A 196 -4.80 10.31 -24.36
CA LYS A 196 -4.36 11.56 -24.98
C LYS A 196 -4.17 12.62 -23.91
N LEU A 197 -2.92 12.85 -23.54
CA LEU A 197 -2.54 13.85 -22.57
C LEU A 197 -2.18 15.16 -23.23
N LEU A 198 -2.48 16.27 -22.55
CA LEU A 198 -1.92 17.57 -22.87
C LEU A 198 -0.62 17.74 -22.07
N VAL A 199 0.48 17.90 -22.78
CA VAL A 199 1.81 18.10 -22.22
C VAL A 199 2.41 19.39 -22.77
N PHE A 200 3.30 20.04 -22.00
CA PHE A 200 4.11 21.12 -22.53
C PHE A 200 5.32 20.52 -23.25
N ASP A 201 5.57 21.00 -24.47
CA ASP A 201 6.79 20.70 -25.22
C ASP A 201 8.00 21.50 -24.69
N GLU A 202 9.17 21.35 -25.33
CA GLU A 202 10.41 22.04 -24.92
C GLU A 202 10.31 23.55 -25.08
N ASP A 203 9.47 24.03 -25.98
CA ASP A 203 9.22 25.46 -26.24
C ASP A 203 8.11 26.05 -25.35
N GLY A 204 7.51 25.24 -24.47
CA GLY A 204 6.43 25.64 -23.57
C GLY A 204 5.04 25.69 -24.22
N ASN A 205 4.86 25.13 -25.42
CA ASN A 205 3.56 25.05 -26.06
C ASN A 205 2.79 23.83 -25.56
N LEU A 206 1.48 23.97 -25.43
CA LEU A 206 0.60 22.88 -25.04
C LEU A 206 0.31 21.98 -26.23
N THR A 207 0.82 20.74 -26.21
CA THR A 207 0.67 19.78 -27.29
C THR A 207 -0.02 18.50 -26.81
N PRO A 208 -0.89 17.88 -27.63
CA PRO A 208 -1.45 16.58 -27.32
C PRO A 208 -0.39 15.49 -27.59
N ARG A 209 -0.20 14.61 -26.61
CA ARG A 209 0.69 13.45 -26.70
C ARG A 209 -0.07 12.18 -26.39
N GLU A 210 0.00 11.20 -27.28
CA GLU A 210 -0.60 9.89 -27.07
C GLU A 210 0.38 8.99 -26.31
N GLU A 211 -0.06 8.49 -25.17
CA GLU A 211 0.74 7.64 -24.28
C GLU A 211 -0.07 6.41 -23.85
N SER A 212 0.61 5.27 -23.82
CA SER A 212 0.06 4.06 -23.20
C SER A 212 0.75 3.85 -21.86
N TYR A 213 0.04 4.17 -20.77
CA TYR A 213 0.55 3.90 -19.43
C TYR A 213 0.48 2.42 -19.13
N THR A 214 1.28 1.97 -18.19
CA THR A 214 1.16 0.62 -17.66
C THR A 214 0.15 0.56 -16.53
N PHE A 215 -0.64 -0.50 -16.51
CA PHE A 215 -1.32 -0.95 -15.31
C PHE A 215 -0.66 -2.22 -14.80
N ASN A 216 -0.87 -2.54 -13.53
CA ASN A 216 -0.30 -3.74 -12.94
C ASN A 216 -1.35 -4.58 -12.21
N ASN A 217 -1.07 -5.89 -12.16
CA ASN A 217 -1.69 -6.82 -11.24
C ASN A 217 -0.60 -7.33 -10.31
N VAL A 218 -0.90 -7.44 -9.01
CA VAL A 218 0.04 -7.94 -8.03
C VAL A 218 -0.49 -9.26 -7.47
N PHE A 219 0.28 -10.32 -7.63
CA PHE A 219 0.02 -11.60 -6.99
C PHE A 219 0.97 -11.73 -5.80
N VAL A 220 0.43 -12.08 -4.65
CA VAL A 220 1.21 -12.34 -3.44
C VAL A 220 0.91 -13.76 -3.00
N TYR A 221 1.92 -14.60 -2.96
CA TYR A 221 1.83 -15.93 -2.39
C TYR A 221 2.55 -15.96 -1.05
N VAL A 222 1.85 -16.44 -0.02
CA VAL A 222 2.37 -16.55 1.34
C VAL A 222 2.49 -18.04 1.69
N PRO A 223 3.66 -18.65 1.53
CA PRO A 223 3.87 -20.09 1.74
C PRO A 223 3.52 -20.55 3.16
N SER A 224 3.84 -19.77 4.19
CA SER A 224 3.55 -20.09 5.59
C SER A 224 2.06 -20.27 5.85
N ASP A 225 1.24 -19.45 5.23
CA ASP A 225 -0.21 -19.42 5.40
C ASP A 225 -0.91 -20.38 4.44
N GLY A 226 -0.26 -20.71 3.31
CA GLY A 226 -0.92 -21.35 2.17
C GLY A 226 -1.99 -20.45 1.59
N ALA A 227 -1.62 -19.20 1.30
CA ALA A 227 -2.55 -18.19 0.84
C ALA A 227 -2.05 -17.47 -0.42
N ILE A 228 -2.99 -17.09 -1.28
CA ILE A 228 -2.76 -16.17 -2.39
C ILE A 228 -3.57 -14.90 -2.12
N GLU A 229 -2.94 -13.76 -2.35
CA GLU A 229 -3.62 -12.48 -2.43
C GLU A 229 -3.42 -11.91 -3.83
N LEU A 230 -4.49 -11.41 -4.44
CA LEU A 230 -4.46 -10.80 -5.76
C LEU A 230 -5.01 -9.39 -5.69
N ILE A 231 -4.22 -8.45 -6.17
CA ILE A 231 -4.59 -7.05 -6.32
C ILE A 231 -4.75 -6.79 -7.82
N ALA A 232 -5.99 -6.70 -8.29
CA ALA A 232 -6.29 -6.48 -9.69
C ALA A 232 -7.62 -5.72 -9.86
N LYS A 233 -7.64 -4.76 -10.77
CA LYS A 233 -8.87 -4.06 -11.20
C LYS A 233 -9.72 -4.98 -12.08
N GLY A 234 -11.03 -4.69 -12.20
CA GLY A 234 -11.96 -5.42 -13.08
C GLY A 234 -12.92 -6.37 -12.34
N GLY A 235 -12.87 -6.37 -11.00
CA GLY A 235 -13.80 -7.09 -10.14
C GLY A 235 -13.60 -8.60 -10.10
N LYS A 236 -14.57 -9.31 -9.51
CA LYS A 236 -14.50 -10.76 -9.25
C LYS A 236 -14.20 -11.63 -10.48
N PRO A 237 -14.81 -11.41 -11.67
CA PRO A 237 -14.54 -12.24 -12.83
C PRO A 237 -13.09 -12.21 -13.28
N VAL A 238 -12.47 -11.02 -13.29
CA VAL A 238 -11.05 -10.83 -13.62
C VAL A 238 -10.18 -11.56 -12.62
N GLN A 239 -10.44 -11.32 -11.35
CA GLN A 239 -9.64 -11.88 -10.26
C GLN A 239 -9.68 -13.41 -10.20
N LYS A 240 -10.85 -14.03 -10.46
CA LYS A 240 -10.96 -15.50 -10.53
C LYS A 240 -10.10 -16.10 -11.63
N GLN A 241 -10.10 -15.49 -12.81
CA GLN A 241 -9.31 -15.98 -13.96
C GLN A 241 -7.80 -15.77 -13.73
N LEU A 242 -7.40 -14.61 -13.22
CA LEU A 242 -6.01 -14.34 -12.90
C LEU A 242 -5.49 -15.26 -11.77
N ARG A 243 -6.31 -15.56 -10.76
CA ARG A 243 -5.97 -16.53 -9.73
C ARG A 243 -5.74 -17.92 -10.33
N LYS A 244 -6.63 -18.39 -11.22
CA LYS A 244 -6.44 -19.68 -11.92
C LYS A 244 -5.13 -19.69 -12.70
N ALA A 245 -4.86 -18.65 -13.47
CA ALA A 245 -3.63 -18.51 -14.23
C ALA A 245 -2.40 -18.61 -13.31
N PHE A 246 -2.40 -17.90 -12.19
CA PHE A 246 -1.31 -17.96 -11.21
C PHE A 246 -1.15 -19.36 -10.58
N CYS A 247 -2.26 -19.98 -10.16
CA CYS A 247 -2.21 -21.30 -9.56
C CYS A 247 -1.66 -22.36 -10.52
N GLN A 248 -2.06 -22.31 -11.78
CA GLN A 248 -1.59 -23.25 -12.80
C GLN A 248 -0.11 -23.02 -13.16
N THR A 249 0.29 -21.77 -13.38
CA THR A 249 1.63 -21.45 -13.88
C THR A 249 2.70 -21.41 -12.79
N VAL A 250 2.36 -20.93 -11.58
CA VAL A 250 3.31 -20.73 -10.49
C VAL A 250 3.26 -21.86 -9.46
N LEU A 251 2.06 -22.30 -9.07
CA LEU A 251 1.92 -23.34 -8.06
C LEU A 251 1.78 -24.75 -8.63
N GLY A 252 1.52 -24.87 -9.94
CA GLY A 252 1.32 -26.16 -10.62
C GLY A 252 0.06 -26.90 -10.14
N ILE A 253 -0.98 -26.16 -9.74
CA ILE A 253 -2.25 -26.74 -9.23
C ILE A 253 -3.43 -26.19 -10.02
N GLU A 254 -4.45 -27.03 -10.15
CA GLU A 254 -5.76 -26.59 -10.62
C GLU A 254 -6.61 -26.13 -9.42
N VAL A 255 -7.38 -25.08 -9.61
CA VAL A 255 -8.27 -24.53 -8.59
C VAL A 255 -9.66 -24.30 -9.17
N GLU A 256 -10.67 -24.66 -8.38
CA GLU A 256 -12.06 -24.38 -8.71
C GLU A 256 -12.38 -22.88 -8.54
N ASP A 257 -13.53 -22.47 -9.11
CA ASP A 257 -14.06 -21.13 -8.89
C ASP A 257 -14.53 -21.01 -7.43
N ALA A 258 -13.74 -20.30 -6.64
CA ALA A 258 -14.09 -19.98 -5.27
C ALA A 258 -14.21 -18.48 -5.08
N GLU A 259 -15.13 -18.07 -4.22
CA GLU A 259 -15.18 -16.68 -3.76
C GLU A 259 -13.95 -16.40 -2.90
N PRO A 260 -13.44 -15.16 -2.92
CA PRO A 260 -12.35 -14.77 -2.02
C PRO A 260 -12.78 -14.96 -0.57
N ASP A 261 -11.81 -15.34 0.25
CA ASP A 261 -12.03 -15.41 1.68
C ASP A 261 -12.29 -13.99 2.21
N LYS A 262 -13.44 -13.82 2.79
CA LYS A 262 -13.72 -12.59 3.52
C LYS A 262 -12.83 -12.60 4.76
N PRO A 263 -12.08 -11.52 5.05
CA PRO A 263 -11.41 -11.43 6.34
C PRO A 263 -12.48 -11.59 7.42
N SER A 264 -12.43 -12.70 8.13
CA SER A 264 -13.34 -12.95 9.24
C SER A 264 -12.87 -12.12 10.44
N TYR A 265 -13.08 -10.81 10.37
CA TYR A 265 -12.97 -10.03 11.58
C TYR A 265 -14.05 -10.52 12.55
N GLN A 266 -13.65 -11.10 13.65
CA GLN A 266 -14.57 -11.43 14.73
C GLN A 266 -14.96 -10.14 15.45
N LEU A 267 -15.82 -9.35 14.83
CA LEU A 267 -16.26 -8.07 15.36
C LEU A 267 -17.38 -8.22 16.40
N ASP A 268 -17.87 -9.42 16.64
CA ASP A 268 -18.98 -9.67 17.56
C ASP A 268 -18.64 -9.30 19.02
N HIS A 269 -17.36 -9.30 19.39
CA HIS A 269 -16.91 -8.81 20.70
C HIS A 269 -17.25 -7.32 20.94
N LEU A 270 -17.43 -6.55 19.88
CA LEU A 270 -17.89 -5.15 19.95
C LEU A 270 -19.34 -5.04 20.45
N LEU A 271 -20.10 -6.14 20.50
CA LEU A 271 -21.44 -6.18 21.11
C LEU A 271 -21.41 -6.42 22.63
N ALA A 272 -20.25 -6.76 23.21
CA ALA A 272 -20.11 -6.93 24.64
C ALA A 272 -20.21 -5.56 25.35
N PRO A 273 -21.05 -5.44 26.41
CA PRO A 273 -21.24 -4.15 27.09
C PRO A 273 -19.94 -3.62 27.74
N ASP A 274 -19.11 -4.53 28.19
CA ASP A 274 -17.85 -4.31 28.91
C ASP A 274 -16.64 -4.18 27.99
N PHE A 275 -16.83 -4.31 26.66
CA PHE A 275 -15.74 -4.14 25.73
C PHE A 275 -15.24 -2.69 25.73
N ALA A 276 -13.92 -2.51 25.87
CA ALA A 276 -13.24 -1.25 25.74
C ALA A 276 -12.10 -1.38 24.72
N PHE A 277 -11.88 -0.32 23.95
CA PHE A 277 -10.67 -0.22 23.15
C PHE A 277 -9.47 0.00 24.05
N THR A 278 -8.44 -0.83 23.92
CA THR A 278 -7.17 -0.63 24.60
C THR A 278 -6.24 0.14 23.69
N THR A 279 -5.67 1.23 24.19
CA THR A 279 -4.63 2.01 23.51
C THR A 279 -3.43 2.09 24.42
N GLU A 280 -2.23 2.05 23.84
CA GLU A 280 -1.00 2.24 24.60
C GLU A 280 -0.57 3.71 24.55
N PRO A 281 0.14 4.22 25.56
CA PRO A 281 0.64 5.61 25.57
C PRO A 281 1.53 5.94 24.37
N SER A 282 2.21 4.93 23.81
CA SER A 282 3.02 5.01 22.58
C SER A 282 2.19 5.32 21.33
N ASP A 283 0.92 4.94 21.32
CA ASP A 283 0.03 5.14 20.16
C ASP A 283 -0.39 6.60 19.99
N ARG A 284 -0.24 7.42 21.02
CA ARG A 284 -0.69 8.83 21.06
C ARG A 284 -2.17 9.00 20.70
N ILE A 285 -2.97 7.99 20.96
CA ILE A 285 -4.42 7.99 20.76
C ILE A 285 -5.08 8.34 22.07
N ALA A 286 -5.76 9.48 22.13
CA ALA A 286 -6.41 9.95 23.36
C ALA A 286 -7.73 9.21 23.65
N ASP A 287 -8.47 8.83 22.59
CA ASP A 287 -9.76 8.16 22.70
C ASP A 287 -10.10 7.42 21.39
N VAL A 288 -10.83 6.30 21.53
CA VAL A 288 -11.32 5.53 20.37
C VAL A 288 -12.83 5.38 20.48
N ARG A 289 -13.56 5.89 19.50
CA ARG A 289 -15.03 5.88 19.47
C ARG A 289 -15.57 5.19 18.23
N LEU A 290 -16.66 4.48 18.42
CA LEU A 290 -17.43 3.93 17.32
C LEU A 290 -18.23 5.05 16.65
N ARG A 291 -18.04 5.24 15.35
CA ARG A 291 -18.83 6.18 14.52
C ARG A 291 -20.00 5.48 13.84
N ARG A 292 -19.82 4.21 13.50
CA ARG A 292 -20.84 3.42 12.80
C ARG A 292 -20.68 1.96 13.15
N ILE A 293 -21.79 1.26 13.29
CA ILE A 293 -21.84 -0.21 13.41
C ILE A 293 -22.96 -0.74 12.54
N ARG A 294 -22.67 -1.78 11.76
CA ARG A 294 -23.67 -2.48 10.94
C ARG A 294 -23.80 -3.92 11.46
N LEU A 295 -25.04 -4.29 11.73
CA LEU A 295 -25.41 -5.60 12.26
C LEU A 295 -26.12 -6.41 11.18
N MET A 296 -25.77 -7.67 11.06
CA MET A 296 -26.47 -8.62 10.18
C MET A 296 -27.17 -9.68 11.02
N PRO A 297 -28.46 -9.93 10.81
CA PRO A 297 -29.15 -11.07 11.44
C PRO A 297 -28.49 -12.40 11.07
N LYS A 298 -28.29 -13.29 12.04
CA LYS A 298 -27.84 -14.68 11.85
C LYS A 298 -28.97 -15.58 11.34
N ILE A 299 -30.21 -15.12 11.49
CA ILE A 299 -31.42 -15.79 11.03
C ILE A 299 -32.06 -14.96 9.91
N LYS A 300 -32.76 -15.61 8.98
CA LYS A 300 -33.55 -14.91 7.97
C LYS A 300 -34.73 -14.20 8.62
N VAL A 301 -34.63 -12.88 8.70
CA VAL A 301 -35.74 -12.00 9.08
C VAL A 301 -36.29 -11.38 7.79
N LYS A 302 -37.59 -11.51 7.54
CA LYS A 302 -38.20 -10.96 6.31
C LYS A 302 -37.92 -9.45 6.21
N ALA A 303 -37.40 -9.06 5.06
CA ALA A 303 -37.10 -7.68 4.68
C ALA A 303 -35.95 -6.96 5.43
N ILE A 304 -35.15 -7.68 6.23
CA ILE A 304 -33.99 -7.07 6.92
C ILE A 304 -32.72 -7.74 6.43
N GLU A 305 -31.93 -7.02 5.63
CA GLU A 305 -30.59 -7.45 5.23
C GLU A 305 -29.54 -7.05 6.28
N HIS A 306 -29.68 -5.85 6.83
CA HIS A 306 -28.79 -5.33 7.87
C HIS A 306 -29.52 -4.25 8.70
N LEU A 307 -28.99 -4.00 9.89
CA LEU A 307 -29.43 -2.94 10.82
C LEU A 307 -28.27 -1.97 11.05
N GLU A 308 -28.55 -0.69 11.07
CA GLU A 308 -27.59 0.38 11.39
C GLU A 308 -28.14 1.24 12.53
N PRO A 309 -27.82 0.89 13.79
CA PRO A 309 -28.19 1.71 14.94
C PRO A 309 -27.68 3.14 14.79
N LYS A 310 -28.56 4.12 15.01
CA LYS A 310 -28.23 5.54 14.87
C LYS A 310 -27.76 6.11 16.21
N PHE A 311 -26.58 6.70 16.20
CA PHE A 311 -25.98 7.45 17.32
C PHE A 311 -25.07 8.54 16.77
N THR A 312 -24.69 9.50 17.61
CA THR A 312 -23.80 10.61 17.22
C THR A 312 -22.34 10.15 17.18
N GLU A 313 -21.49 10.86 16.44
CA GLU A 313 -20.04 10.58 16.37
C GLU A 313 -19.34 10.74 17.74
N LEU A 314 -19.95 11.49 18.65
CA LEU A 314 -19.44 11.73 19.99
C LEU A 314 -20.08 10.82 21.05
N ALA A 315 -20.93 9.88 20.62
CA ALA A 315 -21.63 8.99 21.55
C ALA A 315 -20.65 8.19 22.42
N THR A 316 -20.96 8.14 23.68
CA THR A 316 -20.26 7.28 24.65
C THR A 316 -20.57 5.82 24.37
N ARG A 317 -19.77 4.92 24.89
CA ARG A 317 -19.99 3.48 24.74
C ARG A 317 -21.40 3.07 25.21
N SER A 318 -21.89 3.59 26.32
CA SER A 318 -23.24 3.30 26.84
C SER A 318 -24.31 3.73 25.83
N GLU A 319 -24.22 4.95 25.30
CA GLU A 319 -25.18 5.46 24.32
C GLU A 319 -25.20 4.63 23.02
N VAL A 320 -24.04 4.16 22.57
CA VAL A 320 -23.94 3.24 21.44
C VAL A 320 -24.65 1.92 21.75
N MET A 321 -24.44 1.36 22.96
CA MET A 321 -25.08 0.10 23.38
C MET A 321 -26.58 0.24 23.54
N ASP A 322 -27.07 1.39 24.00
CA ASP A 322 -28.49 1.69 24.09
C ASP A 322 -29.12 1.85 22.70
N ALA A 323 -28.41 2.48 21.75
CA ALA A 323 -28.86 2.56 20.38
C ALA A 323 -28.95 1.18 19.70
N ILE A 324 -27.94 0.32 19.92
CA ILE A 324 -27.98 -1.08 19.46
C ILE A 324 -29.18 -1.82 20.07
N HIS A 325 -29.39 -1.69 21.37
CA HIS A 325 -30.50 -2.36 22.05
C HIS A 325 -31.86 -1.92 21.53
N ARG A 326 -32.07 -0.63 21.34
CA ARG A 326 -33.32 -0.07 20.79
C ARG A 326 -33.58 -0.58 19.38
N GLU A 327 -32.56 -0.56 18.51
CA GLU A 327 -32.66 -1.04 17.15
C GLU A 327 -33.02 -2.53 17.08
N LEU A 328 -32.33 -3.36 17.85
CA LEU A 328 -32.60 -4.79 17.92
C LEU A 328 -34.02 -5.07 18.43
N THR A 329 -34.45 -4.41 19.50
CA THR A 329 -35.78 -4.57 20.11
C THR A 329 -36.90 -4.16 19.14
N ALA A 330 -36.71 -3.07 18.38
CA ALA A 330 -37.66 -2.62 17.37
C ALA A 330 -37.92 -3.68 16.27
N HIS A 331 -36.96 -4.56 16.05
CA HIS A 331 -37.03 -5.64 15.07
C HIS A 331 -37.23 -7.03 15.69
N GLY A 332 -37.53 -7.13 17.00
CA GLY A 332 -37.73 -8.40 17.71
C GLY A 332 -36.50 -9.29 17.79
N LEU A 333 -35.30 -8.69 17.72
CA LEU A 333 -34.03 -9.37 17.77
C LEU A 333 -33.28 -9.10 19.08
N ASN A 334 -32.35 -9.97 19.41
CA ASN A 334 -31.39 -9.80 20.49
C ASN A 334 -29.94 -9.90 19.98
N ARG A 335 -28.98 -9.58 20.84
CA ARG A 335 -27.54 -9.54 20.49
C ARG A 335 -27.00 -10.88 20.00
N SER A 336 -27.47 -11.99 20.50
CA SER A 336 -27.00 -13.33 20.11
C SER A 336 -27.46 -13.72 18.68
N GLN A 337 -28.52 -13.08 18.19
CA GLN A 337 -29.13 -13.34 16.88
C GLN A 337 -28.54 -12.47 15.76
N VAL A 338 -27.59 -11.61 16.08
CA VAL A 338 -26.92 -10.77 15.09
C VAL A 338 -25.41 -10.96 15.16
N ARG A 339 -24.74 -10.58 14.07
CA ARG A 339 -23.27 -10.44 14.01
C ARG A 339 -22.92 -9.03 13.54
N VAL A 340 -21.76 -8.53 13.95
CA VAL A 340 -21.24 -7.29 13.43
C VAL A 340 -20.60 -7.55 12.06
N SER A 341 -21.09 -6.87 11.04
CA SER A 341 -20.60 -7.03 9.67
C SER A 341 -19.67 -5.89 9.23
N GLN A 342 -19.81 -4.73 9.84
CA GLN A 342 -18.99 -3.56 9.55
C GLN A 342 -18.95 -2.62 10.75
N VAL A 343 -17.82 -1.97 10.93
CA VAL A 343 -17.61 -0.94 11.94
C VAL A 343 -16.79 0.19 11.35
N SER A 344 -17.05 1.42 11.81
CA SER A 344 -16.21 2.61 11.58
C SER A 344 -15.86 3.19 12.93
N ILE A 345 -14.60 3.53 13.10
CA ILE A 345 -14.01 4.08 14.32
C ILE A 345 -13.50 5.48 14.02
#